data_02f13fe892632be0c1e71da4e8bba131
#
_entry.id   02f13fe892632be0c1e71da4e8bba131
#
_cell.length_a   1.000
_cell.length_b   1.000
_cell.length_c   1.000
_cell.angle_alpha   90.00
_cell.angle_beta   90.00
_cell.angle_gamma   90.00
#
_symmetry.space_group_name_H-M   'P 1'
#
loop_
_entity.id
_entity.type
_entity.pdbx_description
1 polymer ?
#
loop_
_entity_poly.entity_id
_entity_poly.type
_entity_poly.pdbx_seq_one_letter_code
_entity_poly.pdbx_strand_id
1 'polypeptide(L)'
;ALEKTMAQLHAEGKIVACVVATAGTTDAGAIDPLKAIRALTDTYGTWMHIDAAWGGALILSNDYRDMLDGIELSDSVTLDFHKHYFQSISCGAFLLKDEANYRFMHYEAEYLNSAYDEEHGVPNLVSKSLQTTRRFDALKLWMTVEALGEELYGSMIDHGVKLTREVADYIDATDGLEMLIEPQFASVLFRVVPNGYPA
;
A
#
# COMPACT_ATOMS: atom_id res chain seq x y z
N ALA A 1 -10.35 -15.61 -10.48
CA ALA A 1 -9.16 -16.45 -10.29
C ALA A 1 -9.00 -16.80 -8.81
N LEU A 2 -8.87 -15.82 -7.89
CA LEU A 2 -8.61 -16.03 -6.46
C LEU A 2 -9.61 -16.98 -5.79
N GLU A 3 -10.91 -16.75 -5.95
CA GLU A 3 -11.98 -17.59 -5.38
C GLU A 3 -11.81 -19.06 -5.74
N LYS A 4 -11.57 -19.35 -7.04
CA LYS A 4 -11.36 -20.72 -7.52
C LYS A 4 -10.13 -21.36 -6.87
N THR A 5 -9.04 -20.60 -6.72
CA THR A 5 -7.81 -21.08 -6.12
C THR A 5 -7.99 -21.38 -4.63
N MET A 6 -8.64 -20.48 -3.90
CA MET A 6 -8.93 -20.67 -2.47
C MET A 6 -9.83 -21.89 -2.23
N ALA A 7 -10.90 -22.03 -3.03
CA ALA A 7 -11.79 -23.19 -2.94
C ALA A 7 -11.06 -24.52 -3.21
N GLN A 8 -10.17 -24.53 -4.20
CA GLN A 8 -9.36 -25.71 -4.52
C GLN A 8 -8.42 -26.07 -3.36
N LEU A 9 -7.65 -25.10 -2.84
CA LEU A 9 -6.73 -25.32 -1.75
C LEU A 9 -7.43 -25.80 -0.49
N HIS A 10 -8.61 -25.25 -0.20
CA HIS A 10 -9.45 -25.67 0.92
C HIS A 10 -9.92 -27.12 0.74
N ALA A 11 -10.37 -27.51 -0.46
CA ALA A 11 -10.78 -28.88 -0.78
C ALA A 11 -9.62 -29.88 -0.66
N GLU A 12 -8.38 -29.44 -0.88
CA GLU A 12 -7.15 -30.21 -0.67
C GLU A 12 -6.70 -30.27 0.80
N GLY A 13 -7.47 -29.70 1.74
CA GLY A 13 -7.15 -29.64 3.16
C GLY A 13 -6.00 -28.67 3.51
N LYS A 14 -5.67 -27.76 2.60
CA LYS A 14 -4.63 -26.74 2.81
C LYS A 14 -5.20 -25.50 3.51
N ILE A 15 -4.40 -24.91 4.39
CA ILE A 15 -4.70 -23.65 5.05
C ILE A 15 -3.99 -22.52 4.29
N VAL A 16 -4.76 -21.56 3.80
CA VAL A 16 -4.23 -20.32 3.24
C VAL A 16 -4.01 -19.35 4.39
N ALA A 17 -2.75 -19.09 4.75
CA ALA A 17 -2.43 -18.23 5.88
C ALA A 17 -2.74 -16.76 5.61
N CYS A 18 -2.45 -16.28 4.40
CA CYS A 18 -2.61 -14.89 4.04
C CYS A 18 -2.94 -14.74 2.54
N VAL A 19 -3.77 -13.76 2.22
CA VAL A 19 -3.94 -13.20 0.88
C VAL A 19 -3.38 -11.78 0.89
N VAL A 20 -2.48 -11.50 -0.04
CA VAL A 20 -1.94 -10.15 -0.26
C VAL A 20 -2.70 -9.52 -1.42
N ALA A 21 -3.43 -8.46 -1.14
CA ALA A 21 -4.03 -7.59 -2.14
C ALA A 21 -3.11 -6.38 -2.36
N THR A 22 -3.11 -5.83 -3.56
CA THR A 22 -2.27 -4.68 -3.91
C THR A 22 -3.13 -3.45 -4.18
N ALA A 23 -2.81 -2.35 -3.53
CA ALA A 23 -3.39 -1.05 -3.81
C ALA A 23 -2.35 -0.18 -4.53
N GLY A 24 -2.32 -0.31 -5.86
CA GLY A 24 -1.35 0.33 -6.74
C GLY A 24 -0.15 -0.56 -7.04
N THR A 25 -0.23 -1.37 -8.09
CA THR A 25 0.92 -2.14 -8.58
C THR A 25 1.98 -1.22 -9.16
N THR A 26 3.26 -1.60 -9.07
CA THR A 26 4.40 -0.78 -9.50
C THR A 26 4.31 -0.34 -10.95
N ASP A 27 4.02 -1.27 -11.86
CA ASP A 27 4.06 -1.00 -13.31
C ASP A 27 2.76 -0.35 -13.81
N ALA A 28 1.62 -0.86 -13.39
CA ALA A 28 0.32 -0.49 -13.94
C ALA A 28 -0.49 0.43 -13.03
N GLY A 29 -0.07 0.65 -11.78
CA GLY A 29 -0.87 1.39 -10.80
C GLY A 29 -2.21 0.71 -10.47
N ALA A 30 -2.39 -0.58 -10.82
CA ALA A 30 -3.64 -1.29 -10.66
C ALA A 30 -3.99 -1.51 -9.18
N ILE A 31 -5.26 -1.37 -8.86
CA ILE A 31 -5.79 -1.56 -7.51
C ILE A 31 -6.72 -2.77 -7.51
N ASP A 32 -6.45 -3.71 -6.63
CA ASP A 32 -7.26 -4.92 -6.46
C ASP A 32 -8.65 -4.59 -5.86
N PRO A 33 -9.67 -5.41 -6.13
CA PRO A 33 -11.01 -5.21 -5.58
C PRO A 33 -11.07 -5.59 -4.10
N LEU A 34 -10.63 -4.69 -3.21
CA LEU A 34 -10.36 -4.92 -1.80
C LEU A 34 -11.55 -5.53 -1.03
N LYS A 35 -12.76 -4.98 -1.21
CA LYS A 35 -13.97 -5.51 -0.56
C LYS A 35 -14.30 -6.93 -0.99
N ALA A 36 -14.13 -7.25 -2.27
CA ALA A 36 -14.39 -8.59 -2.78
C ALA A 36 -13.36 -9.60 -2.25
N ILE A 37 -12.10 -9.19 -2.13
CA ILE A 37 -11.04 -10.01 -1.51
C ILE A 37 -11.34 -10.21 -0.03
N ARG A 38 -11.76 -9.17 0.70
CA ARG A 38 -12.14 -9.30 2.11
C ARG A 38 -13.24 -10.34 2.31
N ALA A 39 -14.30 -10.30 1.50
CA ALA A 39 -15.37 -11.28 1.59
C ALA A 39 -14.89 -12.72 1.41
N LEU A 40 -13.92 -12.94 0.53
CA LEU A 40 -13.30 -14.25 0.35
C LEU A 40 -12.44 -14.65 1.55
N THR A 41 -11.59 -13.75 2.04
CA THR A 41 -10.72 -14.05 3.19
C THR A 41 -11.52 -14.31 4.45
N ASP A 42 -12.65 -13.64 4.65
CA ASP A 42 -13.58 -13.91 5.75
C ASP A 42 -14.18 -15.33 5.66
N THR A 43 -14.55 -15.75 4.45
CA THR A 43 -15.12 -17.09 4.24
C THR A 43 -14.19 -18.21 4.66
N TYR A 44 -12.88 -18.02 4.47
CA TYR A 44 -11.86 -19.03 4.74
C TYR A 44 -11.06 -18.77 6.03
N GLY A 45 -11.37 -17.71 6.78
CA GLY A 45 -10.63 -17.34 7.99
C GLY A 45 -9.17 -16.98 7.69
N THR A 46 -8.91 -16.35 6.55
CA THR A 46 -7.57 -16.04 6.03
C THR A 46 -7.21 -14.59 6.33
N TRP A 47 -5.97 -14.33 6.71
CA TRP A 47 -5.44 -12.98 6.89
C TRP A 47 -5.43 -12.20 5.58
N MET A 48 -5.91 -10.96 5.60
CA MET A 48 -5.83 -10.05 4.45
C MET A 48 -4.79 -8.96 4.71
N HIS A 49 -3.70 -9.01 3.97
CA HIS A 49 -2.72 -7.92 3.91
C HIS A 49 -2.95 -7.08 2.66
N ILE A 50 -2.81 -5.75 2.79
CA ILE A 50 -2.83 -4.86 1.63
C ILE A 50 -1.45 -4.21 1.49
N ASP A 51 -0.79 -4.51 0.38
CA ASP A 51 0.37 -3.75 -0.07
C ASP A 51 -0.11 -2.46 -0.75
N ALA A 52 -0.09 -1.37 0.02
CA ALA A 52 -0.44 -0.03 -0.43
C ALA A 52 0.81 0.87 -0.51
N ALA A 53 1.99 0.28 -0.68
CA ALA A 53 3.24 1.02 -0.76
C ALA A 53 3.23 2.09 -1.85
N TRP A 54 2.58 1.81 -2.99
CA TRP A 54 2.45 2.76 -4.10
C TRP A 54 1.19 3.62 -3.99
N GLY A 55 0.02 3.02 -3.93
CA GLY A 55 -1.27 3.71 -4.00
C GLY A 55 -1.83 4.22 -2.67
N GLY A 56 -1.18 3.91 -1.54
CA GLY A 56 -1.69 4.30 -0.21
C GLY A 56 -1.88 5.80 -0.02
N ALA A 57 -1.14 6.63 -0.77
CA ALA A 57 -1.28 8.08 -0.72
C ALA A 57 -2.67 8.58 -1.16
N LEU A 58 -3.41 7.80 -1.96
CA LEU A 58 -4.79 8.11 -2.33
C LEU A 58 -5.71 8.33 -1.13
N ILE A 59 -5.33 7.88 0.07
CA ILE A 59 -6.10 8.15 1.30
C ILE A 59 -6.25 9.66 1.57
N LEU A 60 -5.30 10.48 1.11
CA LEU A 60 -5.32 11.93 1.24
C LEU A 60 -5.97 12.63 0.03
N SER A 61 -6.23 11.90 -1.06
CA SER A 61 -6.85 12.44 -2.26
C SER A 61 -8.27 12.94 -1.98
N ASN A 62 -8.63 14.08 -2.56
CA ASN A 62 -9.99 14.61 -2.50
C ASN A 62 -10.89 13.97 -3.56
N ASP A 63 -10.31 13.67 -4.75
CA ASP A 63 -11.05 13.21 -5.93
C ASP A 63 -11.03 11.68 -6.11
N TYR A 64 -10.00 10.97 -5.56
CA TYR A 64 -9.73 9.57 -5.88
C TYR A 64 -9.63 8.64 -4.65
N ARG A 65 -9.94 9.14 -3.46
CA ARG A 65 -9.89 8.35 -2.22
C ARG A 65 -10.71 7.06 -2.29
N ASP A 66 -11.85 7.11 -2.99
CA ASP A 66 -12.77 5.98 -3.12
C ASP A 66 -12.14 4.78 -3.87
N MET A 67 -11.03 4.98 -4.59
CA MET A 67 -10.28 3.88 -5.20
C MET A 67 -9.69 2.91 -4.16
N LEU A 68 -9.50 3.37 -2.92
CA LEU A 68 -9.04 2.55 -1.80
C LEU A 68 -10.19 1.98 -0.94
N ASP A 69 -11.43 2.05 -1.42
CA ASP A 69 -12.60 1.61 -0.67
C ASP A 69 -12.48 0.13 -0.25
N GLY A 70 -12.47 -0.12 1.05
CA GLY A 70 -12.22 -1.42 1.65
C GLY A 70 -10.81 -1.60 2.24
N ILE A 71 -9.92 -0.61 2.15
CA ILE A 71 -8.59 -0.69 2.77
C ILE A 71 -8.69 -0.84 4.29
N GLU A 72 -9.69 -0.22 4.91
CA GLU A 72 -9.98 -0.28 6.34
C GLU A 72 -10.42 -1.65 6.83
N LEU A 73 -10.80 -2.54 5.91
CA LEU A 73 -11.22 -3.91 6.22
C LEU A 73 -10.06 -4.88 6.39
N SER A 74 -8.85 -4.50 5.95
CA SER A 74 -7.66 -5.36 6.01
C SER A 74 -7.21 -5.65 7.44
N ASP A 75 -6.49 -6.75 7.62
CA ASP A 75 -5.86 -7.09 8.90
C ASP A 75 -4.51 -6.37 9.06
N SER A 76 -3.85 -6.07 7.95
CA SER A 76 -2.61 -5.28 7.91
C SER A 76 -2.43 -4.52 6.60
N VAL A 77 -1.70 -3.40 6.67
CA VAL A 77 -1.37 -2.55 5.52
C VAL A 77 0.09 -2.13 5.56
N THR A 78 0.75 -2.14 4.40
CA THR A 78 2.04 -1.50 4.20
C THR A 78 1.87 -0.19 3.43
N LEU A 79 2.53 0.88 3.89
CA LEU A 79 2.55 2.20 3.26
C LEU A 79 4.00 2.67 3.09
N ASP A 80 4.33 3.25 1.93
CA ASP A 80 5.62 3.87 1.69
C ASP A 80 5.48 5.40 1.56
N PHE A 81 5.75 6.11 2.64
CA PHE A 81 5.69 7.57 2.65
C PHE A 81 6.76 8.20 1.76
N HIS A 82 7.84 7.49 1.47
CA HIS A 82 8.89 7.93 0.55
C HIS A 82 8.56 7.69 -0.94
N LYS A 83 7.32 7.31 -1.26
CA LYS A 83 6.77 7.23 -2.62
C LYS A 83 5.81 8.41 -2.85
N HIS A 84 4.55 8.15 -3.09
CA HIS A 84 3.55 9.21 -3.40
C HIS A 84 3.15 10.12 -2.23
N TYR A 85 3.67 9.89 -1.03
CA TYR A 85 3.62 10.90 0.04
C TYR A 85 4.80 11.86 0.00
N PHE A 86 5.65 11.83 -1.03
CA PHE A 86 6.75 12.77 -1.32
C PHE A 86 7.79 12.93 -0.20
N GLN A 87 7.96 11.91 0.64
CA GLN A 87 8.96 11.96 1.70
C GLN A 87 10.32 11.44 1.22
N SER A 88 11.39 11.94 1.84
CA SER A 88 12.74 11.43 1.57
C SER A 88 12.87 9.97 2.03
N ILE A 89 13.58 9.15 1.27
CA ILE A 89 13.94 7.76 1.60
C ILE A 89 14.82 7.74 2.88
N SER A 90 14.59 6.81 3.78
CA SER A 90 13.51 5.85 3.86
C SER A 90 12.41 6.36 4.77
N CYS A 91 11.15 6.12 4.45
CA CYS A 91 10.03 6.45 5.31
C CYS A 91 8.85 5.56 4.90
N GLY A 92 8.44 4.66 5.77
CA GLY A 92 7.34 3.74 5.53
C GLY A 92 6.71 3.28 6.83
N ALA A 93 5.54 2.65 6.74
CA ALA A 93 4.83 2.12 7.88
C ALA A 93 4.23 0.74 7.57
N PHE A 94 4.17 -0.08 8.60
CA PHE A 94 3.37 -1.27 8.66
C PHE A 94 2.30 -1.10 9.73
N LEU A 95 1.05 -1.20 9.34
CA LEU A 95 -0.10 -1.00 10.22
C LEU A 95 -0.81 -2.33 10.47
N LEU A 96 -1.22 -2.57 11.70
CA LEU A 96 -2.05 -3.69 12.10
C LEU A 96 -3.40 -3.16 12.59
N LYS A 97 -4.49 -3.81 12.19
CA LYS A 97 -5.84 -3.49 12.63
C LYS A 97 -6.02 -3.76 14.13
N ASP A 98 -5.46 -4.85 14.61
CA ASP A 98 -5.44 -5.21 16.03
C ASP A 98 -4.00 -5.16 16.55
N GLU A 99 -3.75 -4.23 17.48
CA GLU A 99 -2.43 -4.02 18.08
C GLU A 99 -1.93 -5.25 18.84
N ALA A 100 -2.83 -6.10 19.37
CA ALA A 100 -2.45 -7.32 20.07
C ALA A 100 -1.65 -8.27 19.17
N ASN A 101 -1.75 -8.14 17.86
CA ASN A 101 -1.01 -8.96 16.91
C ASN A 101 0.47 -8.59 16.79
N TYR A 102 0.91 -7.44 17.33
CA TYR A 102 2.34 -7.14 17.45
C TYR A 102 3.09 -8.16 18.32
N ARG A 103 2.38 -8.88 19.21
CA ARG A 103 2.95 -9.99 19.98
C ARG A 103 3.70 -11.03 19.14
N PHE A 104 3.31 -11.23 17.90
CA PHE A 104 3.99 -12.18 16.99
C PHE A 104 5.32 -11.67 16.48
N MET A 105 5.60 -10.39 16.63
CA MET A 105 6.87 -9.74 16.30
C MET A 105 7.71 -9.44 17.54
N HIS A 106 7.12 -9.61 18.73
CA HIS A 106 7.76 -9.29 20.00
C HIS A 106 8.92 -10.24 20.27
N TYR A 107 10.06 -9.68 20.55
CA TYR A 107 11.23 -10.38 21.08
C TYR A 107 11.70 -9.66 22.34
N GLU A 108 11.62 -10.34 23.48
CA GLU A 108 12.01 -9.78 24.76
C GLU A 108 13.53 -9.85 24.94
N ALA A 109 14.11 -8.74 25.35
CA ALA A 109 15.51 -8.65 25.77
C ALA A 109 15.63 -7.69 26.96
N GLU A 110 16.02 -8.17 28.11
CA GLU A 110 16.05 -7.41 29.38
C GLU A 110 16.74 -6.04 29.27
N TYR A 111 17.74 -5.91 28.41
CA TYR A 111 18.50 -4.67 28.24
C TYR A 111 17.89 -3.68 27.21
N LEU A 112 16.85 -4.07 26.48
CA LEU A 112 16.24 -3.27 25.43
C LEU A 112 14.76 -2.94 25.70
N ASN A 113 14.00 -3.91 26.20
CA ASN A 113 12.56 -3.82 26.37
C ASN A 113 12.14 -4.73 27.53
N SER A 114 12.46 -4.31 28.75
CA SER A 114 12.14 -5.10 29.94
C SER A 114 10.62 -5.19 30.16
N ALA A 115 10.15 -6.30 30.73
CA ALA A 115 8.76 -6.46 31.15
C ALA A 115 8.32 -5.34 32.12
N TYR A 116 9.27 -4.82 32.92
CA TYR A 116 9.05 -3.67 33.80
C TYR A 116 8.59 -2.42 33.05
N ASP A 117 9.18 -2.13 31.89
CA ASP A 117 8.83 -0.95 31.08
C ASP A 117 7.40 -1.08 30.52
N GLU A 118 7.01 -2.27 30.06
CA GLU A 118 5.64 -2.54 29.58
C GLU A 118 4.61 -2.39 30.70
N GLU A 119 4.87 -2.97 31.88
CA GLU A 119 3.98 -2.89 33.05
C GLU A 119 3.79 -1.43 33.51
N HIS A 120 4.78 -0.56 33.31
CA HIS A 120 4.74 0.86 33.70
C HIS A 120 4.34 1.81 32.58
N GLY A 121 3.93 1.27 31.42
CA GLY A 121 3.43 2.04 30.29
C GLY A 121 4.50 2.90 29.59
N VAL A 122 5.77 2.52 29.69
CA VAL A 122 6.85 3.18 28.96
C VAL A 122 6.75 2.82 27.48
N PRO A 123 6.58 3.79 26.56
CA PRO A 123 6.47 3.50 25.13
C PRO A 123 7.74 2.84 24.61
N ASN A 124 7.63 1.59 24.13
CA ASN A 124 8.73 0.86 23.54
C ASN A 124 8.39 0.42 22.11
N LEU A 125 9.11 0.94 21.12
CA LEU A 125 8.90 0.63 19.71
C LEU A 125 9.65 -0.62 19.25
N VAL A 126 10.57 -1.14 20.06
CA VAL A 126 11.36 -2.34 19.72
C VAL A 126 10.45 -3.56 19.59
N SER A 127 9.43 -3.68 20.42
CA SER A 127 8.44 -4.76 20.34
C SER A 127 7.52 -4.72 19.12
N LYS A 128 7.51 -3.57 18.40
CA LYS A 128 6.65 -3.34 17.21
C LYS A 128 7.44 -3.29 15.89
N SER A 129 8.71 -3.72 15.91
CA SER A 129 9.60 -3.61 14.75
C SER A 129 10.70 -4.67 14.80
N LEU A 130 11.20 -5.08 13.64
CA LEU A 130 12.38 -5.95 13.55
C LEU A 130 13.69 -5.22 13.84
N GLN A 131 13.71 -3.90 13.68
CA GLN A 131 14.88 -3.07 13.95
C GLN A 131 14.80 -2.49 15.37
N THR A 132 15.89 -2.59 16.12
CA THR A 132 16.01 -2.01 17.46
C THR A 132 16.29 -0.51 17.41
N THR A 133 17.26 -0.10 16.60
CA THR A 133 17.62 1.31 16.41
C THR A 133 17.02 1.82 15.12
N ARG A 134 16.24 2.89 15.22
CA ARG A 134 15.56 3.50 14.07
C ARG A 134 15.77 5.00 14.06
N ARG A 135 15.92 5.56 12.85
CA ARG A 135 15.85 7.00 12.64
C ARG A 135 14.37 7.45 12.84
N PHE A 136 14.17 8.64 13.37
CA PHE A 136 12.83 9.21 13.56
C PHE A 136 12.23 9.70 12.23
N ASP A 137 12.00 8.76 11.30
CA ASP A 137 11.50 9.08 9.95
C ASP A 137 10.04 9.57 9.94
N ALA A 138 9.23 9.22 10.95
CA ALA A 138 7.88 9.73 11.11
C ALA A 138 7.82 11.27 11.23
N LEU A 139 8.89 11.90 11.74
CA LEU A 139 8.98 13.36 11.85
C LEU A 139 8.89 14.03 10.47
N LYS A 140 9.44 13.41 9.43
CA LYS A 140 9.38 13.95 8.05
C LYS A 140 7.93 14.12 7.60
N LEU A 141 7.15 13.03 7.73
CA LEU A 141 5.74 13.04 7.36
C LEU A 141 4.95 14.05 8.19
N TRP A 142 5.13 14.01 9.50
CA TRP A 142 4.44 14.93 10.42
C TRP A 142 4.72 16.39 10.05
N MET A 143 5.97 16.78 9.88
CA MET A 143 6.34 18.15 9.49
C MET A 143 5.75 18.56 8.13
N THR A 144 5.67 17.63 7.17
CA THR A 144 5.08 17.91 5.86
C THR A 144 3.58 18.17 5.98
N VAL A 145 2.86 17.34 6.74
CA VAL A 145 1.42 17.51 6.98
C VAL A 145 1.14 18.83 7.72
N GLU A 146 1.93 19.15 8.75
CA GLU A 146 1.79 20.40 9.49
C GLU A 146 2.09 21.64 8.63
N ALA A 147 3.06 21.54 7.73
CA ALA A 147 3.47 22.68 6.89
C ALA A 147 2.52 22.93 5.71
N LEU A 148 2.00 21.88 5.09
CA LEU A 148 1.18 21.97 3.88
C LEU A 148 -0.33 21.95 4.19
N GLY A 149 -0.74 21.25 5.24
CA GLY A 149 -2.13 20.90 5.51
C GLY A 149 -2.63 19.76 4.61
N GLU A 150 -3.68 19.10 5.05
CA GLU A 150 -4.24 17.92 4.36
C GLU A 150 -4.79 18.27 2.98
N GLU A 151 -5.46 19.41 2.83
CA GLU A 151 -6.09 19.84 1.58
C GLU A 151 -5.07 20.05 0.46
N LEU A 152 -3.99 20.81 0.73
CA LEU A 152 -2.95 21.02 -0.26
C LEU A 152 -2.23 19.71 -0.60
N TYR A 153 -1.97 18.89 0.42
CA TYR A 153 -1.30 17.61 0.23
C TYR A 153 -2.15 16.67 -0.64
N GLY A 154 -3.47 16.59 -0.38
CA GLY A 154 -4.42 15.85 -1.21
C GLY A 154 -4.44 16.35 -2.66
N SER A 155 -4.45 17.66 -2.87
CA SER A 155 -4.45 18.25 -4.22
C SER A 155 -3.19 17.92 -5.03
N MET A 156 -2.04 17.77 -4.38
CA MET A 156 -0.81 17.32 -5.04
C MET A 156 -0.94 15.89 -5.58
N ILE A 157 -1.59 15.01 -4.83
CA ILE A 157 -1.87 13.63 -5.23
C ILE A 157 -2.86 13.61 -6.40
N ASP A 158 -3.94 14.38 -6.30
CA ASP A 158 -4.94 14.52 -7.36
C ASP A 158 -4.33 15.02 -8.66
N HIS A 159 -3.41 15.98 -8.57
CA HIS A 159 -2.67 16.48 -9.73
C HIS A 159 -1.83 15.37 -10.39
N GLY A 160 -1.15 14.53 -9.60
CA GLY A 160 -0.39 13.39 -10.12
C GLY A 160 -1.25 12.40 -10.90
N VAL A 161 -2.47 12.11 -10.41
CA VAL A 161 -3.41 11.23 -11.11
C VAL A 161 -3.92 11.88 -12.40
N LYS A 162 -4.25 13.17 -12.38
CA LYS A 162 -4.69 13.93 -13.57
C LYS A 162 -3.59 13.97 -14.63
N LEU A 163 -2.36 14.27 -14.22
CA LEU A 163 -1.21 14.30 -15.13
C LEU A 163 -0.97 12.93 -15.79
N THR A 164 -1.16 11.84 -15.05
CA THR A 164 -1.05 10.48 -15.60
C THR A 164 -2.02 10.26 -16.76
N ARG A 165 -3.25 10.73 -16.64
CA ARG A 165 -4.27 10.65 -17.70
C ARG A 165 -3.92 11.52 -18.91
N GLU A 166 -3.45 12.74 -18.68
CA GLU A 166 -2.97 13.62 -19.77
C GLU A 166 -1.80 12.98 -20.54
N VAL A 167 -0.89 12.31 -19.86
CA VAL A 167 0.22 11.56 -20.49
C VAL A 167 -0.31 10.36 -21.26
N ALA A 168 -1.30 9.64 -20.74
CA ALA A 168 -1.94 8.52 -21.44
C ALA A 168 -2.61 8.99 -22.74
N ASP A 169 -3.40 10.07 -22.68
CA ASP A 169 -4.03 10.68 -23.85
C ASP A 169 -3.00 11.11 -24.91
N TYR A 170 -1.86 11.66 -24.46
CA TYR A 170 -0.77 12.04 -25.36
C TYR A 170 -0.14 10.83 -26.06
N ILE A 171 0.04 9.73 -25.33
CA ILE A 171 0.59 8.49 -25.89
C ILE A 171 -0.36 7.90 -26.93
N ASP A 172 -1.65 7.83 -26.62
CA ASP A 172 -2.68 7.31 -27.54
C ASP A 172 -2.83 8.16 -28.82
N ALA A 173 -2.57 9.46 -28.71
CA ALA A 173 -2.61 10.39 -29.85
C ALA A 173 -1.29 10.42 -30.66
N THR A 174 -0.24 9.73 -30.23
CA THR A 174 1.09 9.84 -30.84
C THR A 174 1.45 8.60 -31.65
N ASP A 175 1.66 8.77 -32.97
CA ASP A 175 2.12 7.69 -33.85
C ASP A 175 3.45 7.09 -33.35
N GLY A 176 3.51 5.77 -33.34
CA GLY A 176 4.69 5.03 -32.88
C GLY A 176 4.79 4.85 -31.37
N LEU A 177 3.79 5.28 -30.61
CA LEU A 177 3.59 4.91 -29.21
C LEU A 177 2.37 4.01 -29.06
N GLU A 178 2.39 3.12 -28.11
CA GLU A 178 1.28 2.21 -27.81
C GLU A 178 1.13 2.05 -26.31
N MET A 179 -0.05 2.37 -25.79
CA MET A 179 -0.42 2.10 -24.40
C MET A 179 -0.58 0.60 -24.20
N LEU A 180 0.04 0.02 -23.18
CA LEU A 180 -0.06 -1.41 -22.89
C LEU A 180 -1.21 -1.74 -21.94
N ILE A 181 -1.57 -0.80 -21.08
CA ILE A 181 -2.66 -0.93 -20.12
C ILE A 181 -3.21 0.45 -19.78
N GLU A 182 -4.51 0.54 -19.62
CA GLU A 182 -5.16 1.77 -19.14
C GLU A 182 -4.72 2.10 -17.72
N PRO A 183 -4.17 3.30 -17.46
CA PRO A 183 -3.67 3.67 -16.14
C PRO A 183 -4.80 3.86 -15.14
N GLN A 184 -4.66 3.23 -13.97
CA GLN A 184 -5.61 3.39 -12.87
C GLN A 184 -5.14 4.45 -11.86
N PHE A 185 -3.83 4.48 -11.60
CA PHE A 185 -3.19 5.42 -10.67
C PHE A 185 -1.99 6.08 -11.36
N ALA A 186 -1.05 6.60 -10.65
CA ALA A 186 0.08 7.41 -11.11
C ALA A 186 1.19 6.61 -11.83
N SER A 187 0.82 5.74 -12.77
CA SER A 187 1.73 4.94 -13.59
C SER A 187 1.20 4.82 -15.01
N VAL A 188 2.09 5.00 -15.98
CA VAL A 188 1.78 4.83 -17.41
C VAL A 188 2.72 3.77 -17.98
N LEU A 189 2.15 2.70 -18.52
CA LEU A 189 2.90 1.62 -19.15
C LEU A 189 2.67 1.65 -20.67
N PHE A 190 3.72 1.96 -21.41
CA PHE A 190 3.66 2.06 -22.86
C PHE A 190 4.91 1.49 -23.53
N ARG A 191 4.83 1.26 -24.82
CA ARG A 191 5.98 0.90 -25.65
C ARG A 191 6.13 1.79 -26.85
N VAL A 192 7.35 1.87 -27.37
CA VAL A 192 7.65 2.48 -28.65
C VAL A 192 7.52 1.43 -29.73
N VAL A 193 6.71 1.69 -30.76
CA VAL A 193 6.52 0.81 -31.93
C VAL A 193 7.11 1.52 -33.15
N PRO A 194 8.38 1.22 -33.52
CA PRO A 194 9.00 1.85 -34.67
C PRO A 194 8.28 1.47 -35.96
N ASN A 195 8.23 2.41 -36.93
CA ASN A 195 7.64 2.17 -38.24
C ASN A 195 8.23 0.93 -38.91
N GLY A 196 7.35 0.02 -39.37
CA GLY A 196 7.76 -1.23 -40.04
C GLY A 196 7.86 -2.46 -39.13
N TYR A 197 7.61 -2.31 -37.81
CA TYR A 197 7.45 -3.46 -36.91
C TYR A 197 5.97 -3.78 -36.70
N PRO A 198 5.58 -5.05 -36.69
CA PRO A 198 4.19 -5.44 -36.38
C PRO A 198 3.84 -5.08 -34.94
N ALA A 199 2.59 -4.61 -34.74
CA ALA A 199 2.03 -4.29 -33.44
C ALA A 199 1.85 -5.55 -32.56
#